data_d88c31e39200a3ae5832dd70a78d5d80
#
_entry.id   d88c31e39200a3ae5832dd70a78d5d80
#
_cell.length_a   1.000
_cell.length_b   1.000
_cell.length_c   1.000
_cell.angle_alpha   90.00
_cell.angle_beta   90.00
_cell.angle_gamma   90.00
#
_symmetry.space_group_name_H-M   'P 1'
#
loop_
_entity.id
_entity.type
_entity.pdbx_description
1 polymer ?
#
loop_
_entity_poly.entity_id
_entity_poly.type
_entity_poly.pdbx_seq_one_letter_code
_entity_poly.pdbx_strand_id
1 'polypeptide(L)'
;MTQARRALAAETVEILERGWYDHPSRGRVSIAEELAGAVAGTRLWGPDEPVGPPTAPPAVATSVEVVNETSLSAARRMVGGDVDGGDGDRNGGDGSGGGGAVGCLNFASAKNPGGGFLRGTQAQEESLAYASGLYRCLVEAPDFYAFHRERGDPLYSDRAILSPAVPVFRDDRNSLLARPYPVSFLTVAAPNAGAMDENDERRARLPEVLFERSGRALELFAASGLRRLVLGAWGCGVFRNPPALVAGCFATHLGPSGAFHGRFEQVVFAVLDHAPGTPTHDAFARVFTDEPG
;
A
#
# COMPACT_ATOMS: atom_id res chain seq x y z
N MET A 1 -21.36 -12.14 6.87
CA MET A 1 -20.00 -11.57 6.63
C MET A 1 -20.01 -10.04 6.55
N THR A 2 -20.86 -9.41 5.75
CA THR A 2 -20.88 -7.93 5.60
C THR A 2 -21.21 -7.18 6.90
N GLN A 3 -22.12 -7.71 7.75
CA GLN A 3 -22.47 -7.09 9.04
C GLN A 3 -21.30 -7.12 10.03
N ALA A 4 -20.58 -8.23 10.13
CA ALA A 4 -19.39 -8.32 10.99
C ALA A 4 -18.29 -7.33 10.55
N ARG A 5 -18.09 -7.13 9.24
CA ARG A 5 -17.15 -6.14 8.74
C ARG A 5 -17.59 -4.70 9.00
N ARG A 6 -18.89 -4.41 8.96
CA ARG A 6 -19.40 -3.09 9.37
C ARG A 6 -19.14 -2.81 10.85
N ALA A 7 -19.31 -3.82 11.70
CA ALA A 7 -18.98 -3.69 13.12
C ALA A 7 -17.48 -3.47 13.32
N LEU A 8 -16.63 -4.19 12.58
CA LEU A 8 -15.18 -3.99 12.58
C LEU A 8 -14.79 -2.57 12.11
N ALA A 9 -15.45 -2.06 11.06
CA ALA A 9 -15.23 -0.68 10.60
C ALA A 9 -15.60 0.34 11.70
N ALA A 10 -16.74 0.15 12.33
CA ALA A 10 -17.20 1.04 13.42
C ALA A 10 -16.21 1.02 14.60
N GLU A 11 -15.75 -0.17 15.02
CA GLU A 11 -14.72 -0.30 16.06
C GLU A 11 -13.40 0.37 15.65
N THR A 12 -12.99 0.21 14.38
CA THR A 12 -11.79 0.88 13.86
C THR A 12 -11.92 2.39 13.94
N VAL A 13 -13.06 2.96 13.48
CA VAL A 13 -13.30 4.41 13.57
C VAL A 13 -13.26 4.89 15.02
N GLU A 14 -13.88 4.15 15.94
CA GLU A 14 -13.85 4.47 17.37
C GLU A 14 -12.42 4.46 17.94
N ILE A 15 -11.58 3.47 17.56
CA ILE A 15 -10.16 3.42 17.93
C ILE A 15 -9.42 4.66 17.41
N LEU A 16 -9.66 5.04 16.16
CA LEU A 16 -9.01 6.20 15.54
C LEU A 16 -9.45 7.54 16.17
N GLU A 17 -10.70 7.66 16.63
CA GLU A 17 -11.20 8.84 17.30
C GLU A 17 -10.62 9.00 18.72
N ARG A 18 -10.56 7.90 19.49
CA ARG A 18 -10.05 7.94 20.86
C ARG A 18 -8.51 7.80 20.95
N GLY A 19 -7.85 7.31 19.90
CA GLY A 19 -6.39 7.17 19.84
C GLY A 19 -5.81 5.99 20.63
N TRP A 20 -6.64 5.02 21.05
CA TRP A 20 -6.20 3.84 21.81
C TRP A 20 -7.20 2.69 21.72
N TYR A 21 -6.75 1.50 22.12
CA TYR A 21 -7.59 0.30 22.26
C TYR A 21 -7.14 -0.54 23.47
N ASP A 22 -8.03 -1.41 23.96
CA ASP A 22 -7.70 -2.35 25.01
C ASP A 22 -7.30 -3.70 24.40
N HIS A 23 -6.04 -4.11 24.65
CA HIS A 23 -5.52 -5.41 24.23
C HIS A 23 -5.63 -6.43 25.36
N PRO A 24 -6.10 -7.68 25.12
CA PRO A 24 -6.38 -8.66 26.18
C PRO A 24 -5.21 -8.94 27.13
N SER A 25 -3.97 -8.94 26.65
CA SER A 25 -2.79 -9.24 27.46
C SER A 25 -1.95 -8.02 27.85
N ARG A 26 -2.18 -6.85 27.25
CA ARG A 26 -1.39 -5.62 27.46
C ARG A 26 -2.17 -4.50 28.13
N GLY A 27 -3.49 -4.65 28.26
CA GLY A 27 -4.37 -3.54 28.67
C GLY A 27 -4.39 -2.45 27.58
N ARG A 28 -4.40 -1.20 28.00
CA ARG A 28 -4.50 -0.06 27.06
C ARG A 28 -3.23 0.10 26.22
N VAL A 29 -3.43 0.10 24.91
CA VAL A 29 -2.41 0.41 23.89
C VAL A 29 -2.77 1.72 23.22
N SER A 30 -1.91 2.72 23.36
CA SER A 30 -2.08 4.02 22.69
C SER A 30 -1.48 3.99 21.28
N ILE A 31 -2.15 4.66 20.35
CA ILE A 31 -1.67 4.97 18.99
C ILE A 31 -1.82 6.48 18.70
N ALA A 32 -2.13 7.29 19.73
CA ALA A 32 -2.54 8.69 19.55
C ALA A 32 -1.43 9.55 18.95
N GLU A 33 -0.20 9.41 19.44
CA GLU A 33 0.95 10.18 18.97
C GLU A 33 1.34 9.79 17.55
N GLU A 34 1.47 8.51 17.28
CA GLU A 34 1.80 7.98 15.96
C GLU A 34 0.73 8.34 14.93
N LEU A 35 -0.54 8.22 15.30
CA LEU A 35 -1.66 8.59 14.43
C LEU A 35 -1.66 10.10 14.14
N ALA A 36 -1.46 10.93 15.16
CA ALA A 36 -1.39 12.39 14.98
C ALA A 36 -0.22 12.77 14.07
N GLY A 37 0.95 12.15 14.23
CA GLY A 37 2.11 12.34 13.38
C GLY A 37 1.84 11.92 11.93
N ALA A 38 1.22 10.77 11.71
CA ALA A 38 0.84 10.27 10.39
C ALA A 38 -0.16 11.19 9.68
N VAL A 39 -1.18 11.66 10.42
CA VAL A 39 -2.18 12.60 9.91
C VAL A 39 -1.54 13.93 9.52
N ALA A 40 -0.72 14.51 10.40
CA ALA A 40 -0.04 15.77 10.13
C ALA A 40 0.96 15.70 8.98
N GLY A 41 1.59 14.53 8.77
CA GLY A 41 2.51 14.26 7.67
C GLY A 41 1.83 13.84 6.37
N THR A 42 0.50 13.61 6.37
CA THR A 42 -0.23 13.20 5.16
C THR A 42 -0.27 14.34 4.14
N ARG A 43 0.12 14.00 2.91
CA ARG A 43 0.22 14.97 1.82
C ARG A 43 -0.40 14.45 0.53
N LEU A 44 -1.22 15.30 -0.10
CA LEU A 44 -1.69 15.12 -1.47
C LEU A 44 -0.62 15.67 -2.43
N TRP A 45 -0.24 14.86 -3.40
CA TRP A 45 0.64 15.23 -4.52
C TRP A 45 -0.17 15.42 -5.79
N GLY A 46 0.05 16.55 -6.48
CA GLY A 46 -0.52 16.81 -7.81
C GLY A 46 0.12 15.92 -8.89
N PRO A 47 -0.53 15.76 -10.07
CA PRO A 47 0.00 14.91 -11.14
C PRO A 47 1.34 15.42 -11.69
N ASP A 48 1.47 16.74 -11.87
CA ASP A 48 2.65 17.39 -12.45
C ASP A 48 3.52 18.06 -11.38
N GLU A 49 3.22 17.80 -10.10
CA GLU A 49 3.98 18.40 -9.00
C GLU A 49 5.39 17.79 -8.96
N PRO A 50 6.44 18.62 -9.06
CA PRO A 50 7.79 18.11 -9.09
C PRO A 50 8.15 17.43 -7.76
N VAL A 51 8.70 16.25 -7.86
CA VAL A 51 9.22 15.50 -6.72
C VAL A 51 10.71 15.81 -6.58
N GLY A 52 11.13 16.08 -5.35
CA GLY A 52 12.56 16.31 -5.09
C GLY A 52 13.41 15.06 -5.41
N PRO A 53 14.73 15.22 -5.55
CA PRO A 53 15.60 14.08 -5.77
C PRO A 53 15.47 13.06 -4.61
N PRO A 54 15.75 11.78 -4.86
CA PRO A 54 15.75 10.76 -3.82
C PRO A 54 16.67 11.18 -2.66
N THR A 55 16.17 11.08 -1.43
CA THR A 55 16.89 11.51 -0.22
C THR A 55 17.96 10.52 0.21
N ALA A 56 17.89 9.27 -0.24
CA ALA A 56 18.86 8.22 0.07
C ALA A 56 19.73 7.86 -1.14
N PRO A 57 21.01 7.48 -0.93
CA PRO A 57 21.85 6.97 -2.01
C PRO A 57 21.23 5.70 -2.61
N PRO A 58 21.55 5.34 -3.88
CA PRO A 58 21.09 4.10 -4.47
C PRO A 58 21.59 2.89 -3.65
N ALA A 59 20.76 1.85 -3.57
CA ALA A 59 21.18 0.56 -3.03
C ALA A 59 22.21 -0.09 -3.97
N VAL A 60 23.07 -0.95 -3.43
CA VAL A 60 24.05 -1.68 -4.23
C VAL A 60 23.36 -2.74 -5.10
N ALA A 61 22.30 -3.36 -4.57
CA ALA A 61 21.44 -4.32 -5.27
C ALA A 61 20.02 -4.22 -4.71
N THR A 62 19.01 -4.38 -5.58
CA THR A 62 17.61 -4.48 -5.16
C THR A 62 17.22 -5.96 -5.07
N SER A 63 16.75 -6.40 -3.89
CA SER A 63 16.09 -7.70 -3.77
C SER A 63 14.63 -7.57 -4.17
N VAL A 64 14.20 -8.37 -5.15
CA VAL A 64 12.79 -8.44 -5.57
C VAL A 64 12.22 -9.80 -5.22
N GLU A 65 11.05 -9.82 -4.59
CA GLU A 65 10.37 -11.04 -4.17
C GLU A 65 8.89 -10.95 -4.58
N VAL A 66 8.33 -12.05 -5.08
CA VAL A 66 6.89 -12.20 -5.36
C VAL A 66 6.34 -13.27 -4.43
N VAL A 67 5.35 -12.90 -3.60
CA VAL A 67 4.82 -13.78 -2.56
C VAL A 67 3.29 -13.80 -2.58
N ASN A 68 2.72 -14.97 -2.28
CA ASN A 68 1.27 -15.12 -2.14
C ASN A 68 0.84 -14.84 -0.70
N GLU A 69 0.90 -13.59 -0.32
CA GLU A 69 0.50 -13.13 1.02
C GLU A 69 -0.21 -11.75 0.94
N THR A 70 -0.75 -11.28 2.05
CA THR A 70 -1.35 -9.96 2.13
C THR A 70 -0.27 -8.86 2.20
N SER A 71 -0.63 -7.64 1.80
CA SER A 71 0.26 -6.47 1.94
C SER A 71 0.67 -6.21 3.39
N LEU A 72 -0.21 -6.48 4.36
CA LEU A 72 0.09 -6.28 5.78
C LEU A 72 1.01 -7.37 6.35
N SER A 73 0.85 -8.64 5.92
CA SER A 73 1.79 -9.72 6.25
C SER A 73 3.20 -9.39 5.76
N ALA A 74 3.34 -9.00 4.49
CA ALA A 74 4.61 -8.58 3.92
C ALA A 74 5.21 -7.39 4.68
N ALA A 75 4.42 -6.34 4.92
CA ALA A 75 4.88 -5.16 5.65
C ALA A 75 5.34 -5.50 7.07
N ARG A 76 4.58 -6.32 7.81
CA ARG A 76 4.94 -6.74 9.16
C ARG A 76 6.26 -7.49 9.19
N ARG A 77 6.46 -8.44 8.29
CA ARG A 77 7.71 -9.19 8.12
C ARG A 77 8.89 -8.25 7.83
N MET A 78 8.68 -7.28 6.94
CA MET A 78 9.70 -6.31 6.56
C MET A 78 10.05 -5.32 7.69
N VAL A 79 9.10 -4.92 8.52
CA VAL A 79 9.37 -4.05 9.69
C VAL A 79 10.19 -4.79 10.77
N GLY A 80 10.31 -6.12 10.69
CA GLY A 80 11.05 -6.93 11.66
C GLY A 80 10.20 -7.36 12.85
N GLY A 81 8.87 -7.43 12.68
CA GLY A 81 7.97 -8.01 13.66
C GLY A 81 8.12 -9.54 13.68
N ASP A 82 8.60 -10.11 14.79
CA ASP A 82 8.62 -11.55 15.02
C ASP A 82 7.21 -12.14 14.84
N VAL A 83 7.13 -13.17 14.01
CA VAL A 83 5.90 -13.82 13.59
C VAL A 83 5.43 -14.85 14.60
N ASP A 84 5.84 -14.81 15.86
CA ASP A 84 5.21 -15.65 16.89
C ASP A 84 5.53 -15.15 18.29
N GLY A 85 4.52 -15.25 19.15
CA GLY A 85 4.54 -14.87 20.55
C GLY A 85 5.60 -15.59 21.39
N GLY A 86 6.83 -15.20 21.23
CA GLY A 86 7.91 -15.46 22.14
C GLY A 86 8.15 -14.20 22.96
N ASP A 87 7.90 -14.29 24.26
CA ASP A 87 8.16 -13.28 25.28
C ASP A 87 9.68 -13.07 25.45
N GLY A 88 10.32 -12.59 24.37
CA GLY A 88 11.73 -12.20 24.34
C GLY A 88 11.85 -10.72 24.69
N ASP A 89 12.11 -10.48 25.96
CA ASP A 89 12.44 -9.18 26.55
C ASP A 89 13.64 -8.55 25.81
N ARG A 90 13.38 -7.75 24.77
CA ARG A 90 14.38 -6.84 24.20
C ARG A 90 14.21 -5.49 24.86
N ASN A 91 14.95 -5.37 25.95
CA ASN A 91 15.18 -4.19 26.74
C ASN A 91 15.55 -2.97 25.85
N GLY A 92 14.84 -1.89 26.03
CA GLY A 92 15.12 -0.49 25.66
C GLY A 92 16.31 -0.21 24.74
N GLY A 93 16.20 -0.49 23.45
CA GLY A 93 17.06 0.10 22.43
C GLY A 93 16.31 1.25 21.75
N ASP A 94 16.94 2.39 21.65
CA ASP A 94 16.59 3.49 20.78
C ASP A 94 16.21 2.94 19.39
N GLY A 95 15.17 3.42 18.75
CA GLY A 95 14.55 2.87 17.53
C GLY A 95 15.47 2.61 16.31
N SER A 96 16.71 2.14 16.54
CA SER A 96 17.74 1.78 15.56
C SER A 96 17.88 0.24 15.34
N GLY A 97 16.92 -0.56 15.78
CA GLY A 97 16.85 -1.97 15.41
C GLY A 97 16.60 -2.11 13.91
N GLY A 98 17.58 -2.59 13.15
CA GLY A 98 17.80 -2.83 11.71
C GLY A 98 16.67 -2.94 10.69
N GLY A 99 15.47 -2.54 10.96
CA GLY A 99 14.34 -2.48 10.02
C GLY A 99 14.06 -1.04 9.59
N GLY A 100 14.58 -0.62 8.42
CA GLY A 100 14.26 0.69 7.83
C GLY A 100 12.75 0.86 7.59
N ALA A 101 12.30 2.12 7.41
CA ALA A 101 10.90 2.42 7.12
C ALA A 101 10.39 1.63 5.90
N VAL A 102 9.17 1.10 6.02
CA VAL A 102 8.52 0.34 4.96
C VAL A 102 7.46 1.20 4.29
N GLY A 103 7.53 1.28 2.95
CA GLY A 103 6.49 1.86 2.11
C GLY A 103 5.55 0.79 1.59
N CYS A 104 4.26 1.04 1.60
CA CYS A 104 3.25 0.12 1.05
C CYS A 104 2.32 0.85 0.10
N LEU A 105 2.15 0.29 -1.12
CA LEU A 105 1.22 0.82 -2.09
C LEU A 105 -0.22 0.44 -1.70
N ASN A 106 -1.05 1.47 -1.49
CA ASN A 106 -2.49 1.30 -1.30
C ASN A 106 -3.19 1.32 -2.67
N PHE A 107 -3.91 0.24 -3.00
CA PHE A 107 -4.64 0.07 -4.26
C PHE A 107 -5.97 0.84 -4.21
N ALA A 108 -5.87 2.15 -4.35
CA ALA A 108 -6.89 3.09 -3.96
C ALA A 108 -8.20 3.00 -4.75
N SER A 109 -9.29 3.17 -4.05
CA SER A 109 -10.51 3.74 -4.64
C SER A 109 -10.23 5.20 -4.99
N ALA A 110 -10.48 5.59 -6.24
CA ALA A 110 -10.35 6.98 -6.64
C ALA A 110 -11.47 7.88 -6.08
N LYS A 111 -12.56 7.31 -5.58
CA LYS A 111 -13.80 8.05 -5.26
C LYS A 111 -14.11 8.15 -3.77
N ASN A 112 -13.60 7.23 -2.96
CA ASN A 112 -13.94 7.14 -1.53
C ASN A 112 -12.70 6.83 -0.71
N PRO A 113 -12.41 7.59 0.38
CA PRO A 113 -11.34 7.27 1.32
C PRO A 113 -11.57 5.89 1.93
N GLY A 114 -10.54 5.02 1.87
CA GLY A 114 -10.65 3.65 2.37
C GLY A 114 -11.64 2.79 1.60
N GLY A 115 -11.98 3.15 0.37
CA GLY A 115 -12.87 2.39 -0.49
C GLY A 115 -14.29 2.24 0.07
N GLY A 116 -14.71 1.01 0.22
CA GLY A 116 -16.02 0.65 0.79
C GLY A 116 -15.94 0.10 2.22
N PHE A 117 -14.86 0.38 2.98
CA PHE A 117 -14.62 -0.26 4.27
C PHE A 117 -15.77 0.02 5.27
N LEU A 118 -16.31 1.24 5.33
CA LEU A 118 -17.46 1.59 6.17
C LEU A 118 -18.74 0.78 5.82
N ARG A 119 -18.83 0.29 4.59
CA ARG A 119 -19.96 -0.53 4.11
C ARG A 119 -19.72 -2.04 4.24
N GLY A 120 -18.55 -2.45 4.73
CA GLY A 120 -18.18 -3.85 4.92
C GLY A 120 -17.68 -4.53 3.64
N THR A 121 -17.16 -3.77 2.68
CA THR A 121 -16.47 -4.28 1.49
C THR A 121 -15.11 -4.84 1.87
N GLN A 122 -14.55 -5.71 1.03
CA GLN A 122 -13.23 -6.30 1.23
C GLN A 122 -12.46 -6.33 -0.08
N ALA A 123 -11.38 -5.57 -0.11
CA ALA A 123 -10.29 -5.63 -1.06
C ALA A 123 -9.04 -5.17 -0.31
N GLN A 124 -7.92 -4.93 -1.00
CA GLN A 124 -6.66 -4.56 -0.36
C GLN A 124 -6.79 -3.24 0.43
N GLU A 125 -7.34 -2.17 -0.16
CA GLU A 125 -7.52 -0.89 0.53
C GLU A 125 -8.39 -1.01 1.78
N GLU A 126 -9.52 -1.73 1.70
CA GLU A 126 -10.38 -1.95 2.86
C GLU A 126 -9.67 -2.72 3.96
N SER A 127 -8.85 -3.71 3.61
CA SER A 127 -8.05 -4.46 4.59
C SER A 127 -7.05 -3.56 5.31
N LEU A 128 -6.38 -2.65 4.59
CA LEU A 128 -5.51 -1.64 5.18
C LEU A 128 -6.28 -0.68 6.09
N ALA A 129 -7.47 -0.24 5.67
CA ALA A 129 -8.32 0.67 6.44
C ALA A 129 -8.87 0.03 7.72
N TYR A 130 -9.21 -1.28 7.71
CA TYR A 130 -9.62 -2.00 8.92
C TYR A 130 -8.49 -2.12 9.94
N ALA A 131 -7.25 -2.27 9.47
CA ALA A 131 -6.12 -2.68 10.31
C ALA A 131 -5.24 -1.52 10.78
N SER A 132 -5.42 -0.31 10.26
CA SER A 132 -4.49 0.79 10.50
C SER A 132 -5.15 2.17 10.64
N GLY A 133 -4.33 3.17 10.93
CA GLY A 133 -4.71 4.58 10.93
C GLY A 133 -4.97 5.19 9.55
N LEU A 134 -4.82 4.42 8.46
CA LEU A 134 -4.85 4.93 7.09
C LEU A 134 -6.13 5.70 6.76
N TYR A 135 -7.30 5.19 7.14
CA TYR A 135 -8.56 5.89 6.90
C TYR A 135 -8.56 7.33 7.44
N ARG A 136 -8.02 7.53 8.65
CA ARG A 136 -7.95 8.86 9.28
C ARG A 136 -7.02 9.81 8.49
N CYS A 137 -5.95 9.28 7.92
CA CYS A 137 -5.06 10.03 7.03
C CYS A 137 -5.76 10.40 5.70
N LEU A 138 -6.47 9.46 5.10
CA LEU A 138 -7.11 9.66 3.79
C LEU A 138 -8.22 10.71 3.81
N VAL A 139 -8.94 10.87 4.91
CA VAL A 139 -9.99 11.90 5.04
C VAL A 139 -9.43 13.33 5.10
N GLU A 140 -8.14 13.49 5.36
CA GLU A 140 -7.44 14.79 5.30
C GLU A 140 -7.09 15.24 3.87
N ALA A 141 -7.28 14.36 2.88
CA ALA A 141 -7.01 14.67 1.48
C ALA A 141 -8.30 14.62 0.61
N PRO A 142 -9.35 15.38 0.95
CA PRO A 142 -10.65 15.30 0.28
C PRO A 142 -10.59 15.66 -1.22
N ASP A 143 -9.64 16.51 -1.60
CA ASP A 143 -9.47 16.99 -2.98
C ASP A 143 -9.04 15.85 -3.95
N PHE A 144 -8.35 14.83 -3.44
CA PHE A 144 -8.06 13.63 -4.24
C PHE A 144 -9.36 12.98 -4.74
N TYR A 145 -10.30 12.78 -3.86
CA TYR A 145 -11.55 12.09 -4.14
C TYR A 145 -12.56 12.97 -4.89
N ALA A 146 -12.62 14.26 -4.53
CA ALA A 146 -13.49 15.23 -5.20
C ALA A 146 -13.13 15.34 -6.68
N PHE A 147 -11.84 15.54 -6.99
CA PHE A 147 -11.35 15.62 -8.38
C PHE A 147 -11.75 14.42 -9.22
N HIS A 148 -11.55 13.20 -8.71
CA HIS A 148 -11.85 12.00 -9.47
C HIS A 148 -13.34 11.72 -9.63
N ARG A 149 -14.17 12.16 -8.65
CA ARG A 149 -15.64 12.08 -8.78
C ARG A 149 -16.17 13.04 -9.83
N GLU A 150 -15.68 14.28 -9.83
CA GLU A 150 -16.09 15.32 -10.76
C GLU A 150 -15.70 15.00 -12.19
N ARG A 151 -14.48 14.53 -12.40
CA ARG A 151 -13.96 14.22 -13.72
C ARG A 151 -14.63 12.98 -14.33
N GLY A 152 -15.00 11.99 -13.54
CA GLY A 152 -15.68 10.77 -14.02
C GLY A 152 -14.88 9.91 -15.00
N ASP A 153 -13.59 10.20 -15.23
CA ASP A 153 -12.72 9.48 -16.17
C ASP A 153 -12.20 8.18 -15.52
N PRO A 154 -12.43 6.99 -16.10
CA PRO A 154 -11.92 5.73 -15.56
C PRO A 154 -10.39 5.58 -15.64
N LEU A 155 -9.70 6.40 -16.42
CA LEU A 155 -8.24 6.44 -16.38
C LEU A 155 -7.70 7.13 -15.12
N TYR A 156 -8.52 7.94 -14.43
CA TYR A 156 -8.14 8.72 -13.24
C TYR A 156 -6.95 9.67 -13.51
N SER A 157 -6.12 9.96 -12.51
CA SER A 157 -4.96 10.85 -12.63
C SER A 157 -3.77 10.33 -11.83
N ASP A 158 -2.60 10.95 -12.01
CA ASP A 158 -1.36 10.62 -11.30
C ASP A 158 -1.24 11.32 -9.93
N ARG A 159 -2.39 11.81 -9.40
CA ARG A 159 -2.45 12.26 -8.01
C ARG A 159 -2.19 11.10 -7.05
N ALA A 160 -1.46 11.39 -5.99
CA ALA A 160 -1.16 10.44 -4.96
C ALA A 160 -1.31 11.05 -3.57
N ILE A 161 -1.63 10.24 -2.56
CA ILE A 161 -1.60 10.65 -1.15
C ILE A 161 -0.51 9.84 -0.46
N LEU A 162 0.47 10.51 0.12
CA LEU A 162 1.47 9.88 0.98
C LEU A 162 1.08 10.10 2.42
N SER A 163 0.92 9.00 3.17
CA SER A 163 0.64 8.99 4.61
C SER A 163 1.80 8.28 5.33
N PRO A 164 2.72 9.03 5.98
CA PRO A 164 3.92 8.47 6.56
C PRO A 164 3.65 7.78 7.90
N ALA A 165 4.39 6.71 8.17
CA ALA A 165 4.47 6.03 9.48
C ALA A 165 3.11 5.77 10.16
N VAL A 166 2.10 5.37 9.38
CA VAL A 166 0.74 5.09 9.87
C VAL A 166 0.77 3.87 10.79
N PRO A 167 0.22 3.96 12.03
CA PRO A 167 0.18 2.81 12.92
C PRO A 167 -0.76 1.72 12.39
N VAL A 168 -0.22 0.50 12.22
CA VAL A 168 -0.96 -0.73 11.96
C VAL A 168 -1.17 -1.43 13.30
N PHE A 169 -2.42 -1.64 13.68
CA PHE A 169 -2.81 -2.13 15.01
C PHE A 169 -3.65 -3.41 14.98
N ARG A 170 -3.90 -3.98 13.79
CA ARG A 170 -4.52 -5.30 13.62
C ARG A 170 -3.70 -6.18 12.69
N ASP A 171 -3.81 -7.49 12.91
CA ASP A 171 -3.31 -8.50 11.99
C ASP A 171 -4.32 -8.84 10.88
N ASP A 172 -3.95 -9.76 9.99
CA ASP A 172 -4.80 -10.23 8.88
C ASP A 172 -6.06 -10.99 9.32
N ARG A 173 -6.11 -11.44 10.58
CA ARG A 173 -7.29 -12.07 11.21
C ARG A 173 -8.17 -11.03 11.91
N ASN A 174 -7.84 -9.75 11.76
CA ASN A 174 -8.46 -8.61 12.43
C ASN A 174 -8.30 -8.61 13.97
N SER A 175 -7.35 -9.37 14.52
CA SER A 175 -7.02 -9.31 15.93
C SER A 175 -6.19 -8.07 16.24
N LEU A 176 -6.49 -7.41 17.37
CA LEU A 176 -5.70 -6.28 17.84
C LEU A 176 -4.28 -6.72 18.20
N LEU A 177 -3.29 -5.92 17.87
CA LEU A 177 -1.88 -6.20 18.14
C LEU A 177 -1.48 -5.66 19.51
N ALA A 178 -0.65 -6.42 20.23
CA ALA A 178 -0.06 -5.97 21.49
C ALA A 178 0.95 -4.82 21.28
N ARG A 179 1.55 -4.74 20.09
CA ARG A 179 2.48 -3.68 19.65
C ARG A 179 2.13 -3.28 18.22
N PRO A 180 1.57 -2.09 18.01
CA PRO A 180 1.41 -1.52 16.67
C PRO A 180 2.77 -1.36 15.98
N TYR A 181 2.77 -1.36 14.65
CA TYR A 181 3.98 -1.09 13.86
C TYR A 181 3.68 -0.06 12.78
N PRO A 182 4.68 0.79 12.42
CA PRO A 182 4.48 1.84 11.44
C PRO A 182 4.64 1.34 10.00
N VAL A 183 3.77 1.80 9.10
CA VAL A 183 3.90 1.62 7.65
C VAL A 183 3.59 2.95 6.97
N SER A 184 4.41 3.35 6.00
CA SER A 184 4.12 4.52 5.16
C SER A 184 3.29 4.08 3.96
N PHE A 185 2.07 4.60 3.82
CA PHE A 185 1.21 4.24 2.69
C PHE A 185 1.25 5.28 1.59
N LEU A 186 1.43 4.83 0.36
CA LEU A 186 1.23 5.63 -0.84
C LEU A 186 -0.07 5.19 -1.52
N THR A 187 -1.05 6.07 -1.51
CA THR A 187 -2.39 5.85 -2.04
C THR A 187 -2.46 6.35 -3.47
N VAL A 188 -2.60 5.43 -4.44
CA VAL A 188 -2.63 5.73 -5.87
C VAL A 188 -3.72 4.90 -6.54
N ALA A 189 -4.58 5.54 -7.33
CA ALA A 189 -5.62 4.84 -8.07
C ALA A 189 -5.09 4.33 -9.42
N ALA A 190 -5.12 3.02 -9.63
CA ALA A 190 -4.91 2.42 -10.94
C ALA A 190 -6.01 2.86 -11.93
N PRO A 191 -5.76 2.91 -13.24
CA PRO A 191 -6.84 3.05 -14.20
C PRO A 191 -7.84 1.91 -14.04
N ASN A 192 -9.12 2.18 -14.25
CA ASN A 192 -10.19 1.21 -14.08
C ASN A 192 -10.63 0.63 -15.42
N ALA A 193 -9.90 -0.37 -15.92
CA ALA A 193 -10.21 -1.06 -17.17
C ALA A 193 -11.60 -1.74 -17.13
N GLY A 194 -12.05 -2.15 -15.93
CA GLY A 194 -13.35 -2.77 -15.74
C GLY A 194 -14.55 -1.82 -15.89
N ALA A 195 -14.30 -0.50 -15.85
CA ALA A 195 -15.32 0.52 -16.07
C ALA A 195 -15.38 1.04 -17.53
N MET A 196 -14.59 0.46 -18.42
CA MET A 196 -14.55 0.80 -19.85
C MET A 196 -15.13 -0.34 -20.67
N ASP A 197 -15.99 -0.05 -21.61
CA ASP A 197 -16.51 -1.01 -22.58
C ASP A 197 -15.38 -1.52 -23.50
N GLU A 198 -15.57 -2.65 -24.17
CA GLU A 198 -14.54 -3.25 -25.04
C GLU A 198 -14.09 -2.32 -26.17
N ASN A 199 -15.00 -1.46 -26.67
CA ASN A 199 -14.74 -0.51 -27.75
C ASN A 199 -14.35 0.89 -27.23
N ASP A 200 -14.11 1.06 -25.94
CA ASP A 200 -13.70 2.35 -25.38
C ASP A 200 -12.26 2.67 -25.82
N GLU A 201 -12.10 3.74 -26.61
CA GLU A 201 -10.80 4.17 -27.17
C GLU A 201 -9.76 4.42 -26.08
N ARG A 202 -10.18 4.77 -24.85
CA ARG A 202 -9.27 4.99 -23.72
C ARG A 202 -8.51 3.73 -23.32
N ARG A 203 -9.02 2.53 -23.66
CA ARG A 203 -8.32 1.26 -23.37
C ARG A 203 -6.94 1.19 -24.04
N ALA A 204 -6.78 1.81 -25.21
CA ALA A 204 -5.49 1.89 -25.89
C ALA A 204 -4.42 2.63 -25.07
N ARG A 205 -4.82 3.50 -24.14
CA ARG A 205 -3.92 4.24 -23.26
C ARG A 205 -3.56 3.52 -21.96
N LEU A 206 -4.19 2.39 -21.66
CA LEU A 206 -3.93 1.66 -20.40
C LEU A 206 -2.46 1.32 -20.18
N PRO A 207 -1.69 0.82 -21.19
CA PRO A 207 -0.28 0.50 -20.98
C PRO A 207 0.56 1.74 -20.60
N GLU A 208 0.36 2.85 -21.31
CA GLU A 208 1.04 4.11 -21.07
C GLU A 208 0.73 4.64 -19.66
N VAL A 209 -0.57 4.74 -19.31
CA VAL A 209 -1.02 5.25 -18.01
C VAL A 209 -0.52 4.38 -16.85
N LEU A 210 -0.52 3.05 -17.00
CA LEU A 210 0.01 2.14 -16.00
C LEU A 210 1.52 2.31 -15.82
N PHE A 211 2.24 2.45 -16.93
CA PHE A 211 3.68 2.66 -16.91
C PHE A 211 4.04 3.99 -16.23
N GLU A 212 3.49 5.11 -16.68
CA GLU A 212 3.76 6.43 -16.13
C GLU A 212 3.42 6.50 -14.64
N ARG A 213 2.24 5.99 -14.25
CA ARG A 213 1.76 6.05 -12.87
C ARG A 213 2.52 5.12 -11.93
N SER A 214 2.95 3.95 -12.38
CA SER A 214 3.83 3.09 -11.59
C SER A 214 5.20 3.75 -11.37
N GLY A 215 5.75 4.41 -12.39
CA GLY A 215 6.96 5.22 -12.27
C GLY A 215 6.79 6.36 -11.27
N ARG A 216 5.67 7.09 -11.34
CA ARG A 216 5.35 8.16 -10.39
C ARG A 216 5.25 7.64 -8.95
N ALA A 217 4.65 6.48 -8.74
CA ALA A 217 4.58 5.86 -7.41
C ALA A 217 5.99 5.54 -6.87
N LEU A 218 6.86 4.96 -7.69
CA LEU A 218 8.24 4.66 -7.30
C LEU A 218 9.06 5.95 -7.03
N GLU A 219 8.84 6.99 -7.83
CA GLU A 219 9.46 8.31 -7.62
C GLU A 219 9.10 8.89 -6.25
N LEU A 220 7.83 8.89 -5.89
CA LEU A 220 7.33 9.38 -4.60
C LEU A 220 7.88 8.57 -3.42
N PHE A 221 7.96 7.24 -3.53
CA PHE A 221 8.60 6.41 -2.52
C PHE A 221 10.09 6.75 -2.36
N ALA A 222 10.83 6.84 -3.47
CA ALA A 222 12.26 7.14 -3.44
C ALA A 222 12.56 8.53 -2.85
N ALA A 223 11.80 9.55 -3.24
CA ALA A 223 11.94 10.91 -2.72
C ALA A 223 11.60 11.02 -1.23
N SER A 224 10.72 10.13 -0.74
CA SER A 224 10.37 10.04 0.68
C SER A 224 11.36 9.23 1.51
N GLY A 225 12.47 8.78 0.92
CA GLY A 225 13.50 7.98 1.60
C GLY A 225 13.10 6.54 1.89
N LEU A 226 12.00 6.06 1.32
CA LEU A 226 11.50 4.71 1.51
C LEU A 226 12.24 3.75 0.57
N ARG A 227 13.04 2.86 1.13
CA ARG A 227 13.91 1.93 0.38
C ARG A 227 13.41 0.49 0.40
N ARG A 228 12.42 0.18 1.23
CA ARG A 228 11.82 -1.14 1.39
C ARG A 228 10.35 -1.02 1.08
N LEU A 229 9.88 -1.69 0.01
CA LEU A 229 8.55 -1.49 -0.53
C LEU A 229 7.73 -2.77 -0.53
N VAL A 230 6.45 -2.63 -0.18
CA VAL A 230 5.41 -3.61 -0.46
C VAL A 230 4.54 -3.08 -1.60
N LEU A 231 4.65 -3.72 -2.72
CA LEU A 231 3.84 -3.52 -3.93
C LEU A 231 2.90 -4.73 -4.12
N GLY A 232 2.28 -4.88 -5.28
CA GLY A 232 1.45 -6.06 -5.59
C GLY A 232 0.60 -5.89 -6.84
N ALA A 233 -0.47 -6.66 -6.95
CA ALA A 233 -1.36 -6.70 -8.11
C ALA A 233 -2.29 -5.47 -8.18
N TRP A 234 -1.69 -4.30 -8.27
CA TRP A 234 -2.33 -2.99 -8.26
C TRP A 234 -3.33 -2.82 -9.40
N GLY A 235 -4.60 -2.69 -9.05
CA GLY A 235 -5.69 -2.56 -10.02
C GLY A 235 -6.06 -3.85 -10.77
N CYS A 236 -5.49 -5.02 -10.42
CA CYS A 236 -5.78 -6.29 -11.12
C CYS A 236 -7.08 -6.96 -10.66
N GLY A 237 -7.62 -6.58 -9.50
CA GLY A 237 -8.88 -7.11 -8.99
C GLY A 237 -10.11 -6.45 -9.64
N VAL A 238 -10.83 -5.60 -8.89
CA VAL A 238 -12.07 -4.94 -9.34
C VAL A 238 -11.86 -4.08 -10.59
N PHE A 239 -10.68 -3.47 -10.75
CA PHE A 239 -10.36 -2.63 -11.91
C PHE A 239 -9.93 -3.40 -13.15
N ARG A 240 -9.72 -4.73 -13.05
CA ARG A 240 -9.50 -5.64 -14.17
C ARG A 240 -8.32 -5.29 -15.09
N ASN A 241 -7.28 -4.64 -14.57
CA ASN A 241 -6.05 -4.49 -15.35
C ASN A 241 -5.36 -5.85 -15.50
N PRO A 242 -4.74 -6.14 -16.67
CA PRO A 242 -4.02 -7.39 -16.89
C PRO A 242 -2.83 -7.54 -15.93
N PRO A 243 -2.72 -8.60 -15.11
CA PRO A 243 -1.63 -8.75 -14.13
C PRO A 243 -0.23 -8.69 -14.75
N ALA A 244 -0.02 -9.36 -15.89
CA ALA A 244 1.28 -9.35 -16.59
C ALA A 244 1.68 -7.95 -17.07
N LEU A 245 0.71 -7.11 -17.48
CA LEU A 245 0.98 -5.73 -17.88
C LEU A 245 1.41 -4.90 -16.66
N VAL A 246 0.71 -5.01 -15.54
CA VAL A 246 1.04 -4.27 -14.31
C VAL A 246 2.42 -4.70 -13.78
N ALA A 247 2.70 -6.01 -13.74
CA ALA A 247 4.01 -6.55 -13.36
C ALA A 247 5.12 -6.04 -14.29
N GLY A 248 4.90 -6.07 -15.61
CA GLY A 248 5.84 -5.59 -16.62
C GLY A 248 6.18 -4.10 -16.50
N CYS A 249 5.20 -3.25 -16.14
CA CYS A 249 5.46 -1.83 -15.88
C CYS A 249 6.45 -1.65 -14.71
N PHE A 250 6.23 -2.33 -13.59
CA PHE A 250 7.15 -2.28 -12.45
C PHE A 250 8.52 -2.89 -12.78
N ALA A 251 8.55 -4.04 -13.49
CA ALA A 251 9.81 -4.69 -13.89
C ALA A 251 10.66 -3.77 -14.79
N THR A 252 10.03 -3.08 -15.74
CA THR A 252 10.75 -2.12 -16.60
C THR A 252 11.37 -0.97 -15.79
N HIS A 253 10.67 -0.47 -14.76
CA HIS A 253 11.20 0.59 -13.92
C HIS A 253 12.31 0.14 -12.96
N LEU A 254 12.22 -1.08 -12.44
CA LEU A 254 13.15 -1.63 -11.43
C LEU A 254 14.35 -2.38 -12.06
N GLY A 255 14.19 -2.83 -13.31
CA GLY A 255 15.21 -3.60 -14.04
C GLY A 255 16.48 -2.81 -14.37
N PRO A 256 17.49 -3.45 -14.98
CA PRO A 256 18.82 -2.88 -15.19
C PRO A 256 18.86 -1.55 -15.96
N SER A 257 17.92 -1.35 -16.89
CA SER A 257 17.80 -0.11 -17.68
C SER A 257 16.75 0.84 -17.14
N GLY A 258 16.08 0.50 -16.04
CA GLY A 258 14.99 1.27 -15.46
C GLY A 258 15.47 2.45 -14.64
N ALA A 259 14.62 3.48 -14.55
CA ALA A 259 14.91 4.73 -13.82
C ALA A 259 15.14 4.51 -12.32
N PHE A 260 14.62 3.40 -11.77
CA PHE A 260 14.72 3.07 -10.35
C PHE A 260 15.61 1.86 -10.06
N HIS A 261 16.45 1.47 -11.03
CA HIS A 261 17.44 0.43 -10.81
C HIS A 261 18.35 0.77 -9.60
N GLY A 262 18.46 -0.16 -8.64
CA GLY A 262 19.26 0.01 -7.43
C GLY A 262 18.79 1.11 -6.47
N ARG A 263 17.59 1.67 -6.64
CA ARG A 263 17.06 2.70 -5.74
C ARG A 263 16.46 2.14 -4.45
N PHE A 264 15.99 0.93 -4.48
CA PHE A 264 15.38 0.24 -3.36
C PHE A 264 16.27 -0.91 -2.88
N GLU A 265 16.23 -1.17 -1.58
CA GLU A 265 16.93 -2.32 -0.98
C GLU A 265 16.12 -3.60 -1.19
N GLN A 266 14.81 -3.49 -0.98
CA GLN A 266 13.90 -4.62 -1.06
C GLN A 266 12.56 -4.18 -1.63
N VAL A 267 12.06 -4.93 -2.59
CA VAL A 267 10.71 -4.77 -3.15
C VAL A 267 9.99 -6.12 -3.06
N VAL A 268 8.90 -6.15 -2.31
CA VAL A 268 8.05 -7.33 -2.17
C VAL A 268 6.75 -7.08 -2.92
N PHE A 269 6.45 -7.91 -3.92
CA PHE A 269 5.14 -7.95 -4.55
C PHE A 269 4.26 -8.93 -3.78
N ALA A 270 3.44 -8.39 -2.87
CA ALA A 270 2.46 -9.16 -2.12
C ALA A 270 1.19 -9.35 -2.97
N VAL A 271 1.06 -10.50 -3.58
CA VAL A 271 -0.01 -10.85 -4.51
C VAL A 271 -0.85 -11.98 -3.93
N LEU A 272 -1.81 -11.60 -3.06
CA LEU A 272 -2.73 -12.58 -2.48
C LEU A 272 -3.70 -13.09 -3.54
N ASP A 273 -3.57 -14.36 -3.92
CA ASP A 273 -4.40 -15.02 -4.91
C ASP A 273 -4.93 -16.35 -4.37
N HIS A 274 -6.24 -16.42 -4.16
CA HIS A 274 -6.95 -17.61 -3.70
C HIS A 274 -7.57 -18.41 -4.86
N ALA A 275 -7.43 -17.95 -6.10
CA ALA A 275 -7.97 -18.65 -7.25
C ALA A 275 -7.20 -19.97 -7.48
N PRO A 276 -7.88 -21.04 -7.96
CA PRO A 276 -7.18 -22.27 -8.34
C PRO A 276 -6.05 -21.99 -9.34
N GLY A 277 -4.84 -22.44 -9.02
CA GLY A 277 -3.66 -22.22 -9.86
C GLY A 277 -3.08 -20.81 -9.78
N THR A 278 -3.52 -19.99 -8.84
CA THR A 278 -2.95 -18.66 -8.51
C THR A 278 -2.54 -17.79 -9.73
N PRO A 279 -3.44 -17.59 -10.72
CA PRO A 279 -3.08 -16.99 -12.01
C PRO A 279 -2.54 -15.57 -11.92
N THR A 280 -3.01 -14.79 -10.95
CA THR A 280 -2.53 -13.41 -10.73
C THR A 280 -1.13 -13.42 -10.14
N HIS A 281 -0.90 -14.23 -9.10
CA HIS A 281 0.41 -14.41 -8.49
C HIS A 281 1.43 -14.92 -9.52
N ASP A 282 1.06 -15.96 -10.28
CA ASP A 282 1.96 -16.56 -11.28
C ASP A 282 2.30 -15.62 -12.43
N ALA A 283 1.38 -14.70 -12.78
CA ALA A 283 1.68 -13.68 -13.78
C ALA A 283 2.79 -12.71 -13.29
N PHE A 284 2.78 -12.34 -12.00
CA PHE A 284 3.85 -11.55 -11.39
C PHE A 284 5.13 -12.37 -11.25
N ALA A 285 5.05 -13.58 -10.72
CA ALA A 285 6.21 -14.44 -10.53
C ALA A 285 7.00 -14.64 -11.84
N ARG A 286 6.32 -14.94 -12.94
CA ARG A 286 6.99 -15.11 -14.26
C ARG A 286 7.77 -13.88 -14.70
N VAL A 287 7.23 -12.67 -14.49
CA VAL A 287 7.89 -11.43 -14.91
C VAL A 287 9.20 -11.19 -14.13
N PHE A 288 9.24 -11.55 -12.84
CA PHE A 288 10.39 -11.28 -11.98
C PHE A 288 11.36 -12.48 -11.82
N THR A 289 10.98 -13.70 -12.26
CA THR A 289 11.88 -14.88 -12.25
C THR A 289 12.55 -15.13 -13.59
N ASP A 290 11.98 -14.66 -14.71
CA ASP A 290 12.50 -14.85 -16.06
C ASP A 290 13.53 -13.77 -16.47
N GLU A 291 13.93 -12.85 -15.60
CA GLU A 291 15.04 -11.93 -15.90
C GLU A 291 16.36 -12.69 -15.75
N PRO A 292 17.13 -12.90 -16.85
CA PRO A 292 18.48 -13.40 -16.75
C PRO A 292 19.34 -12.36 -16.02
N GLY A 293 19.95 -12.76 -14.90
CA GLY A 293 20.86 -12.00 -14.06
C GLY A 293 22.10 -11.46 -14.78
#